data_3104c453ebf0e7eb075186cf2c400d1f
#
_entry.id   3104c453ebf0e7eb075186cf2c400d1f
#
_cell.length_a   1.000
_cell.length_b   1.000
_cell.length_c   1.000
_cell.angle_alpha   90.00
_cell.angle_beta   90.00
_cell.angle_gamma   90.00
#
_symmetry.space_group_name_H-M   'P 1'
#
loop_
_entity.id
_entity.type
_entity.pdbx_description
1 polymer ?
#
loop_
_entity_poly.entity_id
_entity_poly.type
_entity_poly.pdbx_seq_one_letter_code
_entity_poly.pdbx_strand_id
1 'polypeptide(L)'
;MRNTFGNLFTLTTFGESHGPAIGGVVDGMPAGVDIDMEFIQSEINRRRPGQSKITTARNEPDQVEFLSGVFEGRTTGSPIAIIFRNGNTRSSDYEALKAVPRPGHADYVAGVKWNGFNDPRGGGHFSGRITLPVVAAGTIARKMTGMDFRAELVEIGGETDREKWNGLLDRTSREGDSIGGIVECTVSGVPAGLGEPFFDSAESLLSHALFSIPGVRGVEFGDGFA
;
A
#
# COMPACT_ATOMS: atom_id res chain seq x y z
N MET A 1 15.75 4.63 -10.85
CA MET A 1 14.47 4.55 -10.11
C MET A 1 14.39 3.19 -9.45
N ARG A 2 13.90 3.12 -8.22
CA ARG A 2 13.87 1.85 -7.48
C ARG A 2 12.41 1.52 -7.16
N ASN A 3 11.83 0.56 -7.89
CA ASN A 3 10.49 0.04 -7.65
C ASN A 3 10.52 -1.34 -6.97
N THR A 4 11.70 -1.69 -6.45
CA THR A 4 11.96 -2.96 -5.77
C THR A 4 12.35 -2.70 -4.33
N PHE A 5 11.73 -3.41 -3.40
CA PHE A 5 12.03 -3.43 -1.98
C PHE A 5 12.40 -4.85 -1.55
N GLY A 6 13.27 -4.96 -0.54
CA GLY A 6 13.72 -6.22 0.05
C GLY A 6 15.07 -6.70 -0.49
N ASN A 7 15.60 -7.74 0.14
CA ASN A 7 16.88 -8.35 -0.19
C ASN A 7 16.69 -9.83 -0.58
N LEU A 8 16.32 -10.71 0.35
CA LEU A 8 16.05 -12.14 0.06
C LEU A 8 14.63 -12.34 -0.44
N PHE A 9 13.64 -11.78 0.27
CA PHE A 9 12.29 -11.64 -0.20
C PHE A 9 12.17 -10.25 -0.82
N THR A 10 11.89 -10.19 -2.11
CA THR A 10 11.80 -8.91 -2.83
C THR A 10 10.42 -8.73 -3.44
N LEU A 11 9.98 -7.48 -3.48
CA LEU A 11 8.79 -7.07 -4.21
C LEU A 11 9.15 -5.97 -5.20
N THR A 12 8.90 -6.18 -6.47
CA THR A 12 8.95 -5.15 -7.51
C THR A 12 7.54 -4.76 -7.92
N THR A 13 7.14 -3.50 -7.69
CA THR A 13 5.83 -2.98 -8.10
C THR A 13 5.86 -2.40 -9.51
N PHE A 14 4.75 -2.54 -10.26
CA PHE A 14 4.59 -2.00 -11.61
C PHE A 14 3.16 -1.56 -11.89
N GLY A 15 3.00 -0.82 -12.99
CA GLY A 15 1.71 -0.35 -13.49
C GLY A 15 1.35 1.07 -13.06
N GLU A 16 0.28 1.57 -13.62
CA GLU A 16 -0.29 2.89 -13.38
C GLU A 16 -1.76 2.79 -13.01
N SER A 17 -2.25 3.79 -12.25
CA SER A 17 -3.63 3.80 -11.73
C SER A 17 -4.71 3.61 -12.79
N HIS A 18 -4.49 4.12 -14.00
CA HIS A 18 -5.41 4.04 -15.13
C HIS A 18 -4.81 3.28 -16.33
N GLY A 19 -3.70 2.57 -16.13
CA GLY A 19 -3.19 1.57 -17.06
C GLY A 19 -4.08 0.32 -17.09
N PRO A 20 -3.74 -0.69 -17.92
CA PRO A 20 -4.52 -1.92 -18.03
C PRO A 20 -4.59 -2.72 -16.72
N ALA A 21 -3.51 -2.68 -15.96
CA ALA A 21 -3.38 -3.38 -14.68
C ALA A 21 -2.30 -2.72 -13.83
N ILE A 22 -2.33 -2.98 -12.53
CA ILE A 22 -1.22 -2.79 -11.62
C ILE A 22 -0.81 -4.15 -11.06
N GLY A 23 0.41 -4.27 -10.59
CA GLY A 23 0.86 -5.54 -10.03
C GLY A 23 2.20 -5.47 -9.34
N GLY A 24 2.66 -6.63 -8.98
CA GLY A 24 3.98 -6.83 -8.39
C GLY A 24 4.56 -8.19 -8.75
N VAL A 25 5.87 -8.26 -8.72
CA VAL A 25 6.60 -9.52 -8.78
C VAL A 25 7.26 -9.72 -7.44
N VAL A 26 6.89 -10.82 -6.78
CA VAL A 26 7.52 -11.29 -5.54
C VAL A 26 8.55 -12.35 -5.92
N ASP A 27 9.79 -12.18 -5.47
CA ASP A 27 10.85 -13.18 -5.65
C ASP A 27 11.44 -13.57 -4.28
N GLY A 28 12.12 -14.71 -4.23
CA GLY A 28 12.71 -15.25 -3.01
C GLY A 28 11.74 -16.03 -2.11
N MET A 29 10.56 -16.41 -2.62
CA MET A 29 9.65 -17.30 -1.89
C MET A 29 10.13 -18.74 -1.96
N PRO A 30 10.23 -19.46 -0.82
CA PRO A 30 10.44 -20.91 -0.83
C PRO A 30 9.32 -21.64 -1.57
N ALA A 31 9.64 -22.78 -2.19
CA ALA A 31 8.62 -23.65 -2.76
C ALA A 31 7.81 -24.35 -1.68
N GLY A 32 6.53 -24.66 -1.95
CA GLY A 32 5.66 -25.44 -1.09
C GLY A 32 4.91 -24.65 0.00
N VAL A 33 5.01 -23.34 0.01
CA VAL A 33 4.23 -22.47 0.94
C VAL A 33 2.79 -22.38 0.46
N ASP A 34 1.84 -22.64 1.35
CA ASP A 34 0.41 -22.55 1.02
C ASP A 34 -0.03 -21.11 0.72
N ILE A 35 -0.76 -20.92 -0.37
CA ILE A 35 -1.37 -19.67 -0.77
C ILE A 35 -2.85 -19.68 -0.39
N ASP A 36 -3.17 -18.93 0.65
CA ASP A 36 -4.53 -18.77 1.15
C ASP A 36 -5.21 -17.60 0.40
N MET A 37 -5.90 -17.95 -0.68
CA MET A 37 -6.56 -16.97 -1.56
C MET A 37 -7.65 -16.18 -0.85
N GLU A 38 -8.39 -16.81 0.07
CA GLU A 38 -9.46 -16.14 0.82
C GLU A 38 -8.87 -15.09 1.76
N PHE A 39 -7.80 -15.45 2.46
CA PHE A 39 -7.11 -14.52 3.34
C PHE A 39 -6.48 -13.36 2.57
N ILE A 40 -5.79 -13.62 1.44
CA ILE A 40 -5.22 -12.56 0.60
C ILE A 40 -6.31 -11.62 0.12
N GLN A 41 -7.43 -12.14 -0.40
CA GLN A 41 -8.53 -11.31 -0.89
C GLN A 41 -9.21 -10.54 0.26
N SER A 42 -9.29 -11.11 1.46
CA SER A 42 -9.84 -10.42 2.62
C SER A 42 -9.02 -9.18 3.01
N GLU A 43 -7.70 -9.30 3.03
CA GLU A 43 -6.79 -8.18 3.32
C GLU A 43 -6.83 -7.10 2.21
N ILE A 44 -6.92 -7.52 0.95
CA ILE A 44 -7.15 -6.60 -0.18
C ILE A 44 -8.48 -5.88 -0.05
N ASN A 45 -9.55 -6.58 0.35
CA ASN A 45 -10.86 -5.97 0.56
C ASN A 45 -10.85 -4.94 1.71
N ARG A 46 -10.05 -5.15 2.77
CA ARG A 46 -9.88 -4.15 3.85
C ARG A 46 -9.28 -2.84 3.34
N ARG A 47 -8.41 -2.90 2.33
CA ARG A 47 -7.78 -1.73 1.70
C ARG A 47 -8.70 -1.06 0.68
N ARG A 48 -9.68 -1.77 0.12
CA ARG A 48 -10.51 -1.32 -1.01
C ARG A 48 -11.22 0.00 -0.70
N PRO A 49 -11.28 0.97 -1.66
CA PRO A 49 -12.07 2.19 -1.50
C PRO A 49 -13.57 1.89 -1.48
N GLY A 50 -14.38 2.87 -1.04
CA GLY A 50 -15.85 2.74 -1.03
C GLY A 50 -16.44 2.08 0.22
N GLN A 51 -15.64 1.82 1.27
CA GLN A 51 -16.11 1.23 2.53
C GLN A 51 -16.74 2.24 3.48
N SER A 52 -16.55 3.54 3.23
CA SER A 52 -17.13 4.62 4.02
C SER A 52 -17.37 5.86 3.16
N LYS A 53 -18.18 6.79 3.66
CA LYS A 53 -18.48 8.08 2.99
C LYS A 53 -17.25 8.97 2.79
N ILE A 54 -16.19 8.72 3.51
CA ILE A 54 -14.92 9.47 3.51
C ILE A 54 -13.89 8.92 2.52
N THR A 55 -14.13 7.75 1.94
CA THR A 55 -13.26 7.16 0.94
C THR A 55 -13.65 7.60 -0.47
N THR A 56 -12.70 7.52 -1.41
CA THR A 56 -12.97 7.84 -2.83
C THR A 56 -14.16 7.03 -3.37
N ALA A 57 -14.95 7.65 -4.26
CA ALA A 57 -16.09 7.04 -4.92
C ALA A 57 -15.71 5.93 -5.94
N ARG A 58 -14.40 5.71 -6.19
CA ARG A 58 -13.94 4.66 -7.08
C ARG A 58 -14.32 3.29 -6.52
N ASN A 59 -14.99 2.48 -7.32
CA ASN A 59 -15.35 1.12 -6.97
C ASN A 59 -14.67 0.15 -7.96
N GLU A 60 -13.71 -0.60 -7.47
CA GLU A 60 -12.97 -1.63 -8.20
C GLU A 60 -13.10 -2.95 -7.44
N PRO A 61 -13.22 -4.08 -8.11
CA PRO A 61 -13.29 -5.38 -7.44
C PRO A 61 -11.96 -5.75 -6.77
N ASP A 62 -10.83 -5.18 -7.23
CA ASP A 62 -9.47 -5.45 -6.76
C ASP A 62 -9.17 -6.95 -6.62
N GLN A 63 -9.63 -7.73 -7.59
CA GLN A 63 -9.45 -9.17 -7.57
C GLN A 63 -8.00 -9.52 -7.87
N VAL A 64 -7.39 -10.36 -7.01
CA VAL A 64 -6.02 -10.81 -7.19
C VAL A 64 -5.96 -11.92 -8.25
N GLU A 65 -5.04 -11.79 -9.19
CA GLU A 65 -4.71 -12.85 -10.17
C GLU A 65 -3.22 -13.20 -10.02
N PHE A 66 -2.91 -14.50 -9.96
CA PHE A 66 -1.54 -15.01 -10.03
C PHE A 66 -1.25 -15.48 -11.45
N LEU A 67 -0.23 -14.91 -12.08
CA LEU A 67 0.20 -15.29 -13.44
C LEU A 67 1.35 -16.31 -13.44
N SER A 68 2.10 -16.41 -12.34
CA SER A 68 3.20 -17.34 -12.16
C SER A 68 3.51 -17.59 -10.69
N GLY A 69 4.35 -18.56 -10.41
CA GLY A 69 4.90 -18.83 -9.08
C GLY A 69 3.96 -19.58 -8.13
N VAL A 70 2.75 -19.94 -8.58
CA VAL A 70 1.76 -20.71 -7.81
C VAL A 70 1.21 -21.87 -8.65
N PHE A 71 1.20 -23.06 -8.07
CA PHE A 71 0.61 -24.25 -8.66
C PHE A 71 -0.11 -25.07 -7.58
N GLU A 72 -1.33 -25.49 -7.85
CA GLU A 72 -2.20 -26.24 -6.91
C GLU A 72 -2.26 -25.59 -5.51
N GLY A 73 -2.37 -24.26 -5.46
CA GLY A 73 -2.48 -23.50 -4.20
C GLY A 73 -1.18 -23.37 -3.41
N ARG A 74 -0.02 -23.71 -4.01
CA ARG A 74 1.29 -23.61 -3.35
C ARG A 74 2.30 -22.86 -4.20
N THR A 75 3.25 -22.23 -3.53
CA THR A 75 4.39 -21.59 -4.20
C THR A 75 5.28 -22.63 -4.87
N THR A 76 5.81 -22.29 -6.06
CA THR A 76 6.68 -23.18 -6.83
C THR A 76 8.17 -22.90 -6.63
N GLY A 77 8.51 -21.79 -5.93
CA GLY A 77 9.89 -21.29 -5.86
C GLY A 77 10.29 -20.39 -7.02
N SER A 78 9.45 -20.32 -8.07
CA SER A 78 9.62 -19.32 -9.14
C SER A 78 9.07 -17.97 -8.71
N PRO A 79 9.46 -16.86 -9.35
CA PRO A 79 8.88 -15.55 -9.06
C PRO A 79 7.35 -15.55 -9.19
N ILE A 80 6.68 -14.98 -8.21
CA ILE A 80 5.23 -14.86 -8.16
C ILE A 80 4.81 -13.55 -8.81
N ALA A 81 4.20 -13.60 -9.98
CA ALA A 81 3.63 -12.42 -10.62
C ALA A 81 2.15 -12.26 -10.21
N ILE A 82 1.85 -11.14 -9.58
CA ILE A 82 0.53 -10.77 -9.06
C ILE A 82 0.02 -9.59 -9.87
N ILE A 83 -1.22 -9.65 -10.35
CA ILE A 83 -1.86 -8.52 -11.03
C ILE A 83 -3.25 -8.24 -10.49
N PHE A 84 -3.65 -6.97 -10.66
CA PHE A 84 -4.98 -6.44 -10.41
C PHE A 84 -5.41 -5.68 -11.66
N ARG A 85 -6.46 -6.13 -12.32
CA ARG A 85 -6.97 -5.47 -13.51
C ARG A 85 -7.73 -4.20 -13.17
N ASN A 86 -7.49 -3.16 -13.96
CA ASN A 86 -8.23 -1.90 -13.83
C ASN A 86 -9.49 -1.98 -14.70
N GLY A 87 -10.66 -1.92 -14.07
CA GLY A 87 -11.96 -2.00 -14.76
C GLY A 87 -12.57 -0.64 -15.09
N ASN A 88 -12.30 0.38 -14.30
CA ASN A 88 -12.98 1.68 -14.38
C ASN A 88 -11.98 2.81 -14.70
N THR A 89 -11.58 2.89 -15.98
CA THR A 89 -10.62 3.90 -16.47
C THR A 89 -11.36 5.01 -17.24
N ARG A 90 -11.93 5.99 -16.54
CA ARG A 90 -12.42 7.22 -17.17
C ARG A 90 -11.26 8.17 -17.43
N SER A 91 -10.67 8.08 -18.61
CA SER A 91 -9.48 8.85 -19.00
C SER A 91 -9.80 10.31 -19.37
N SER A 92 -11.03 10.64 -19.76
CA SER A 92 -11.46 12.00 -20.16
C SER A 92 -11.30 13.04 -19.04
N ASP A 93 -11.46 12.62 -17.78
CA ASP A 93 -11.44 13.53 -16.63
C ASP A 93 -10.03 14.05 -16.30
N TYR A 94 -8.99 13.48 -16.92
CA TYR A 94 -7.58 13.79 -16.61
C TYR A 94 -6.84 14.62 -17.65
N GLU A 95 -7.45 14.92 -18.80
CA GLU A 95 -6.86 15.77 -19.83
C GLU A 95 -6.51 17.17 -19.30
N ALA A 96 -7.43 17.76 -18.52
CA ALA A 96 -7.21 19.05 -17.88
C ALA A 96 -6.10 19.02 -16.81
N LEU A 97 -5.94 17.91 -16.10
CA LEU A 97 -4.95 17.74 -15.05
C LEU A 97 -3.52 17.61 -15.58
N LYS A 98 -3.35 17.26 -16.86
CA LYS A 98 -2.05 17.23 -17.50
C LYS A 98 -1.42 18.63 -17.56
N ALA A 99 -2.25 19.68 -17.74
CA ALA A 99 -1.80 21.06 -17.80
C ALA A 99 -1.76 21.75 -16.43
N VAL A 100 -2.61 21.30 -15.48
CA VAL A 100 -2.75 21.91 -14.15
C VAL A 100 -2.59 20.83 -13.07
N PRO A 101 -1.36 20.68 -12.52
CA PRO A 101 -1.11 19.71 -11.46
C PRO A 101 -1.94 19.98 -10.20
N ARG A 102 -2.46 18.95 -9.59
CA ARG A 102 -3.25 19.06 -8.35
C ARG A 102 -2.37 19.45 -7.16
N PRO A 103 -2.74 20.45 -6.36
CA PRO A 103 -2.06 20.76 -5.11
C PRO A 103 -2.03 19.54 -4.16
N GLY A 104 -0.92 19.36 -3.45
CA GLY A 104 -0.76 18.25 -2.50
C GLY A 104 -0.62 16.86 -3.12
N HIS A 105 -0.62 16.74 -4.46
CA HIS A 105 -0.41 15.50 -5.19
C HIS A 105 0.95 15.46 -5.89
N ALA A 106 1.39 14.27 -6.30
CA ALA A 106 2.70 14.10 -6.96
C ALA A 106 2.72 14.49 -8.45
N ASP A 107 1.64 15.03 -9.02
CA ASP A 107 1.52 15.33 -10.46
C ASP A 107 2.66 16.20 -10.99
N TYR A 108 2.94 17.32 -10.32
CA TYR A 108 4.03 18.23 -10.71
C TYR A 108 5.39 17.54 -10.60
N VAL A 109 5.64 16.89 -9.46
CA VAL A 109 6.92 16.22 -9.20
C VAL A 109 7.16 15.06 -10.18
N ALA A 110 6.12 14.32 -10.54
CA ALA A 110 6.17 13.27 -11.55
C ALA A 110 6.57 13.82 -12.93
N GLY A 111 5.93 14.91 -13.34
CA GLY A 111 6.24 15.60 -14.60
C GLY A 111 7.69 16.04 -14.67
N VAL A 112 8.20 16.67 -13.61
CA VAL A 112 9.60 17.10 -13.52
C VAL A 112 10.55 15.91 -13.52
N LYS A 113 10.27 14.88 -12.68
CA LYS A 113 11.13 13.70 -12.51
C LYS A 113 11.30 12.90 -13.80
N TRP A 114 10.25 12.81 -14.59
CA TRP A 114 10.21 12.00 -15.81
C TRP A 114 10.09 12.81 -17.10
N ASN A 115 10.44 14.10 -17.06
CA ASN A 115 10.43 15.02 -18.20
C ASN A 115 9.09 15.02 -18.98
N GLY A 116 7.98 14.91 -18.26
CA GLY A 116 6.63 14.88 -18.84
C GLY A 116 6.19 13.56 -19.46
N PHE A 117 7.00 12.50 -19.38
CA PHE A 117 6.67 11.16 -19.94
C PHE A 117 5.91 10.25 -18.96
N ASN A 118 5.48 10.77 -17.82
CA ASN A 118 4.64 10.02 -16.89
C ASN A 118 3.20 9.90 -17.39
N ASP A 119 2.51 8.83 -17.01
CA ASP A 119 1.05 8.75 -17.16
C ASP A 119 0.39 9.67 -16.11
N PRO A 120 -0.28 10.77 -16.50
CA PRO A 120 -0.89 11.71 -15.54
C PRO A 120 -2.22 11.19 -14.98
N ARG A 121 -2.82 10.15 -15.60
CA ARG A 121 -4.16 9.69 -15.27
C ARG A 121 -4.22 9.08 -13.87
N GLY A 122 -5.06 9.66 -13.00
CA GLY A 122 -5.24 9.19 -11.62
C GLY A 122 -3.97 9.18 -10.76
N GLY A 123 -2.96 9.97 -11.13
CA GLY A 123 -1.66 10.02 -10.47
C GLY A 123 -0.67 8.95 -10.94
N GLY A 124 -1.02 8.16 -11.96
CA GLY A 124 -0.15 7.17 -12.58
C GLY A 124 0.45 6.20 -11.58
N HIS A 125 1.78 6.07 -11.61
CA HIS A 125 2.53 5.23 -10.69
C HIS A 125 2.65 5.79 -9.26
N PHE A 126 2.34 7.08 -9.04
CA PHE A 126 2.28 7.68 -7.70
C PHE A 126 0.92 7.51 -7.00
N SER A 127 -0.03 6.85 -7.63
CA SER A 127 -1.34 6.59 -7.04
C SER A 127 -1.24 5.68 -5.82
N GLY A 128 -2.03 5.95 -4.77
CA GLY A 128 -2.21 5.05 -3.64
C GLY A 128 -2.69 3.64 -4.02
N ARG A 129 -3.23 3.47 -5.25
CA ARG A 129 -3.63 2.17 -5.79
C ARG A 129 -2.43 1.22 -5.96
N ILE A 130 -1.23 1.74 -6.17
CA ILE A 130 0.02 0.95 -6.30
C ILE A 130 0.40 0.23 -4.99
N THR A 131 -0.27 0.51 -3.88
CA THR A 131 -0.11 -0.27 -2.64
C THR A 131 -0.79 -1.65 -2.68
N LEU A 132 -1.66 -1.95 -3.65
CA LEU A 132 -2.32 -3.28 -3.76
C LEU A 132 -1.33 -4.45 -3.80
N PRO A 133 -0.31 -4.46 -4.68
CA PRO A 133 0.68 -5.53 -4.69
C PRO A 133 1.51 -5.59 -3.39
N VAL A 134 1.67 -4.48 -2.67
CA VAL A 134 2.34 -4.46 -1.36
C VAL A 134 1.51 -5.23 -0.33
N VAL A 135 0.19 -5.00 -0.29
CA VAL A 135 -0.72 -5.73 0.60
C VAL A 135 -0.72 -7.23 0.28
N ALA A 136 -0.84 -7.60 -1.00
CA ALA A 136 -0.81 -9.01 -1.43
C ALA A 136 0.51 -9.69 -1.05
N ALA A 137 1.64 -9.06 -1.34
CA ALA A 137 2.98 -9.57 -1.00
C ALA A 137 3.16 -9.72 0.52
N GLY A 138 2.73 -8.72 1.30
CA GLY A 138 2.76 -8.76 2.76
C GLY A 138 1.93 -9.90 3.33
N THR A 139 0.75 -10.15 2.76
CA THR A 139 -0.13 -11.25 3.18
C THR A 139 0.51 -12.63 2.91
N ILE A 140 1.18 -12.77 1.76
CA ILE A 140 1.94 -13.98 1.45
C ILE A 140 3.13 -14.15 2.41
N ALA A 141 3.91 -13.08 2.64
CA ALA A 141 5.07 -13.09 3.53
C ALA A 141 4.69 -13.43 4.98
N ARG A 142 3.52 -13.00 5.44
CA ARG A 142 3.02 -13.29 6.79
C ARG A 142 3.00 -14.78 7.10
N LYS A 143 2.66 -15.64 6.12
CA LYS A 143 2.66 -17.10 6.27
C LYS A 143 4.05 -17.67 6.56
N MET A 144 5.13 -16.97 6.17
CA MET A 144 6.50 -17.42 6.39
C MET A 144 7.04 -17.02 7.77
N THR A 145 6.54 -15.95 8.36
CA THR A 145 7.14 -15.36 9.56
C THR A 145 6.69 -16.03 10.85
N GLY A 146 5.49 -16.61 10.86
CA GLY A 146 4.84 -17.12 12.09
C GLY A 146 4.52 -16.01 13.11
N MET A 147 4.67 -14.75 12.72
CA MET A 147 4.36 -13.59 13.56
C MET A 147 2.89 -13.19 13.41
N ASP A 148 2.35 -12.58 14.44
CA ASP A 148 1.02 -11.98 14.39
C ASP A 148 1.11 -10.46 14.25
N PHE A 149 0.32 -9.90 13.32
CA PHE A 149 0.30 -8.48 12.98
C PHE A 149 -1.10 -7.92 13.25
N ARG A 150 -1.17 -6.87 14.04
CA ARG A 150 -2.40 -6.15 14.32
C ARG A 150 -2.17 -4.66 14.06
N ALA A 151 -3.01 -4.07 13.23
CA ALA A 151 -2.97 -2.64 12.97
C ALA A 151 -4.35 -2.03 13.15
N GLU A 152 -4.42 -0.90 13.84
CA GLU A 152 -5.65 -0.17 14.07
C GLU A 152 -5.42 1.35 14.06
N LEU A 153 -6.46 2.08 13.65
CA LEU A 153 -6.49 3.54 13.76
C LEU A 153 -6.79 3.89 15.22
N VAL A 154 -5.91 4.67 15.84
CA VAL A 154 -6.01 5.02 17.27
C VAL A 154 -6.34 6.49 17.50
N GLU A 155 -6.11 7.35 16.51
CA GLU A 155 -6.36 8.79 16.61
C GLU A 155 -6.73 9.37 15.25
N ILE A 156 -7.63 10.34 15.23
CA ILE A 156 -7.90 11.22 14.09
C ILE A 156 -7.85 12.67 14.55
N GLY A 157 -6.88 13.45 14.03
CA GLY A 157 -6.77 14.90 14.31
C GLY A 157 -6.63 15.26 15.78
N GLY A 158 -5.94 14.46 16.57
CA GLY A 158 -5.79 14.63 18.01
C GLY A 158 -6.94 14.03 18.84
N GLU A 159 -7.99 13.49 18.21
CA GLU A 159 -9.12 12.88 18.90
C GLU A 159 -8.98 11.36 18.97
N THR A 160 -8.96 10.81 20.17
CA THR A 160 -8.85 9.38 20.44
C THR A 160 -10.20 8.69 20.68
N ASP A 161 -11.25 9.48 20.97
CA ASP A 161 -12.60 8.97 21.12
C ASP A 161 -13.24 8.66 19.76
N ARG A 162 -13.36 7.37 19.47
CA ARG A 162 -13.88 6.86 18.19
C ARG A 162 -15.31 7.31 17.87
N GLU A 163 -16.12 7.58 18.89
CA GLU A 163 -17.51 8.03 18.69
C GLU A 163 -17.57 9.43 18.06
N LYS A 164 -16.54 10.25 18.28
CA LYS A 164 -16.43 11.62 17.75
C LYS A 164 -15.85 11.70 16.36
N TRP A 165 -15.19 10.64 15.87
CA TRP A 165 -14.47 10.66 14.59
C TRP A 165 -15.37 11.01 13.40
N ASN A 166 -16.56 10.42 13.31
CA ASN A 166 -17.48 10.72 12.22
C ASN A 166 -17.85 12.20 12.15
N GLY A 167 -18.16 12.82 13.32
CA GLY A 167 -18.47 14.25 13.41
C GLY A 167 -17.30 15.15 13.02
N LEU A 168 -16.07 14.75 13.41
CA LEU A 168 -14.84 15.46 13.05
C LEU A 168 -14.59 15.40 11.56
N LEU A 169 -14.68 14.22 10.97
CA LEU A 169 -14.48 13.98 9.52
C LEU A 169 -15.53 14.71 8.67
N ASP A 170 -16.81 14.69 9.08
CA ASP A 170 -17.88 15.40 8.39
C ASP A 170 -17.68 16.93 8.42
N ARG A 171 -17.17 17.48 9.53
CA ARG A 171 -16.84 18.89 9.65
C ARG A 171 -15.68 19.26 8.73
N THR A 172 -14.56 18.53 8.82
CA THR A 172 -13.37 18.74 7.98
C THR A 172 -13.70 18.69 6.49
N SER A 173 -14.53 17.71 6.10
CA SER A 173 -14.98 17.58 4.70
C SER A 173 -15.81 18.77 4.23
N ARG A 174 -16.72 19.31 5.09
CA ARG A 174 -17.52 20.51 4.76
C ARG A 174 -16.68 21.77 4.65
N GLU A 175 -15.61 21.85 5.41
CA GLU A 175 -14.64 22.95 5.37
C GLU A 175 -13.68 22.85 4.16
N GLY A 176 -13.74 21.74 3.41
CA GLY A 176 -12.87 21.49 2.26
C GLY A 176 -11.41 21.25 2.67
N ASP A 177 -11.19 20.81 3.88
CA ASP A 177 -9.86 20.54 4.45
C ASP A 177 -9.59 19.04 4.56
N SER A 178 -8.39 18.68 5.02
CA SER A 178 -7.95 17.32 5.30
C SER A 178 -7.42 17.19 6.71
N ILE A 179 -7.57 16.00 7.29
CA ILE A 179 -7.12 15.71 8.65
C ILE A 179 -6.31 14.43 8.65
N GLY A 180 -5.23 14.41 9.43
CA GLY A 180 -4.39 13.23 9.62
C GLY A 180 -4.90 12.33 10.74
N GLY A 181 -4.21 11.20 10.91
CA GLY A 181 -4.48 10.27 12.01
C GLY A 181 -3.26 9.41 12.30
N ILE A 182 -3.35 8.64 13.37
CA ILE A 182 -2.32 7.72 13.82
C ILE A 182 -2.84 6.29 13.69
N VAL A 183 -2.05 5.45 13.02
CA VAL A 183 -2.26 4.01 12.98
C VAL A 183 -1.20 3.36 13.86
N GLU A 184 -1.62 2.61 14.86
CA GLU A 184 -0.75 1.76 15.65
C GLU A 184 -0.66 0.37 15.03
N CYS A 185 0.55 -0.18 14.94
CA CYS A 185 0.78 -1.54 14.49
C CYS A 185 1.58 -2.30 15.55
N THR A 186 0.98 -3.36 16.09
CA THR A 186 1.63 -4.27 17.01
C THR A 186 2.01 -5.57 16.30
N VAL A 187 3.24 -6.01 16.51
CA VAL A 187 3.72 -7.31 16.02
C VAL A 187 4.12 -8.17 17.20
N SER A 188 3.53 -9.37 17.32
CA SER A 188 3.87 -10.33 18.35
C SER A 188 4.51 -11.59 17.76
N GLY A 189 5.22 -12.35 18.61
CA GLY A 189 5.97 -13.52 18.17
C GLY A 189 7.28 -13.17 17.43
N VAL A 190 7.78 -11.96 17.61
CA VAL A 190 9.04 -11.50 17.01
C VAL A 190 10.21 -12.19 17.71
N PRO A 191 11.03 -13.00 17.00
CA PRO A 191 12.21 -13.61 17.61
C PRO A 191 13.30 -12.55 17.87
N ALA A 192 14.04 -12.73 18.95
CA ALA A 192 15.20 -11.88 19.22
C ALA A 192 16.28 -12.08 18.14
N GLY A 193 16.98 -11.00 17.78
CA GLY A 193 18.09 -11.03 16.82
C GLY A 193 17.70 -10.73 15.39
N LEU A 194 16.49 -10.21 15.13
CA LEU A 194 16.15 -9.68 13.81
C LEU A 194 16.80 -8.34 13.55
N GLY A 195 17.10 -8.10 12.26
CA GLY A 195 17.81 -6.91 11.81
C GLY A 195 19.33 -7.03 11.98
N GLU A 196 20.04 -6.06 11.38
CA GLU A 196 21.48 -5.98 11.40
C GLU A 196 21.95 -4.69 12.10
N PRO A 197 23.12 -4.67 12.69
CA PRO A 197 23.64 -3.46 13.32
C PRO A 197 23.72 -2.29 12.33
N PHE A 198 23.42 -1.09 12.83
CA PHE A 198 23.43 0.21 12.17
C PHE A 198 22.32 0.36 11.12
N PHE A 199 22.60 0.18 9.82
CA PHE A 199 21.75 0.66 8.74
C PHE A 199 20.54 -0.23 8.43
N ASP A 200 20.64 -1.52 8.70
CA ASP A 200 19.57 -2.51 8.44
C ASP A 200 18.95 -3.03 9.74
N SER A 201 18.92 -2.19 10.80
CA SER A 201 18.16 -2.49 12.01
C SER A 201 16.67 -2.67 11.67
N ALA A 202 15.94 -3.38 12.51
CA ALA A 202 14.51 -3.61 12.30
C ALA A 202 13.74 -2.30 12.11
N GLU A 203 14.02 -1.28 12.96
CA GLU A 203 13.39 0.04 12.87
C GLU A 203 13.76 0.76 11.58
N SER A 204 15.01 0.64 11.11
CA SER A 204 15.44 1.27 9.85
C SER A 204 14.70 0.69 8.65
N LEU A 205 14.60 -0.63 8.57
CA LEU A 205 13.90 -1.31 7.47
C LEU A 205 12.39 -1.08 7.52
N LEU A 206 11.79 -1.13 8.72
CA LEU A 206 10.37 -0.84 8.91
C LEU A 206 10.06 0.61 8.56
N SER A 207 10.87 1.58 9.00
CA SER A 207 10.70 2.99 8.64
C SER A 207 10.78 3.20 7.14
N HIS A 208 11.76 2.57 6.47
CA HIS A 208 11.87 2.65 5.01
C HIS A 208 10.60 2.11 4.31
N ALA A 209 10.06 0.98 4.77
CA ALA A 209 8.84 0.41 4.21
C ALA A 209 7.62 1.29 4.51
N LEU A 210 7.46 1.78 5.75
CA LEU A 210 6.31 2.60 6.17
C LEU A 210 6.28 3.95 5.45
N PHE A 211 7.41 4.63 5.27
CA PHE A 211 7.48 5.87 4.48
C PHE A 211 7.23 5.67 2.98
N SER A 212 7.24 4.44 2.47
CA SER A 212 6.81 4.15 1.09
C SER A 212 5.30 4.20 0.91
N ILE A 213 4.53 4.11 2.00
CA ILE A 213 3.06 4.22 1.97
C ILE A 213 2.68 5.68 1.76
N PRO A 214 1.93 6.01 0.68
CA PRO A 214 1.50 7.39 0.45
C PRO A 214 0.72 7.95 1.63
N GLY A 215 1.09 9.16 2.07
CA GLY A 215 0.43 9.84 3.19
C GLY A 215 1.11 9.67 4.54
N VAL A 216 2.00 8.69 4.72
CA VAL A 216 2.80 8.57 5.94
C VAL A 216 3.76 9.76 6.05
N ARG A 217 3.75 10.45 7.21
CA ARG A 217 4.55 11.64 7.49
C ARG A 217 5.46 11.49 8.70
N GLY A 218 5.18 10.54 9.58
CA GLY A 218 5.98 10.25 10.77
C GLY A 218 5.87 8.77 11.11
N VAL A 219 6.88 8.27 11.79
CA VAL A 219 6.95 6.91 12.32
C VAL A 219 7.62 6.99 13.68
N GLU A 220 7.05 6.30 14.65
CA GLU A 220 7.61 6.16 16.00
C GLU A 220 7.67 4.67 16.36
N PHE A 221 8.57 4.32 17.27
CA PHE A 221 8.72 2.98 17.82
C PHE A 221 8.78 3.05 19.34
N GLY A 222 8.18 2.07 20.02
CA GLY A 222 8.13 2.05 21.48
C GLY A 222 7.45 3.30 22.05
N ASP A 223 8.12 3.97 22.98
CA ASP A 223 7.59 5.19 23.61
C ASP A 223 7.72 6.46 22.73
N GLY A 224 8.34 6.33 21.56
CA GLY A 224 8.41 7.40 20.57
C GLY A 224 9.10 8.66 21.12
N PHE A 225 8.37 9.78 21.07
CA PHE A 225 8.79 11.09 21.59
C PHE A 225 8.16 11.42 22.95
N ALA A 226 7.58 10.43 23.65
CA ALA A 226 6.96 10.62 24.97
C ALA A 226 7.99 10.81 26.08
#